data_d9f8e621a2c931f9a7c445051cbbe038
#
_entry.id   d9f8e621a2c931f9a7c445051cbbe038
#
_cell.length_a   1.000
_cell.length_b   1.000
_cell.length_c   1.000
_cell.angle_alpha   90.00
_cell.angle_beta   90.00
_cell.angle_gamma   90.00
#
_symmetry.space_group_name_H-M   'P 1'
#
loop_
_entity.id
_entity.type
_entity.pdbx_description
1 polymer ?
#
loop_
_entity_poly.entity_id
_entity_poly.type
_entity_poly.pdbx_seq_one_letter_code
_entity_poly.pdbx_strand_id
1 'polypeptide(L)'
;MLHHVNVPDTSTVKAATEALQTRFLKNTKVVPALFEIIATSPDLAVRQLAAVELRKKLSKSSASWSKQPVEIRTGIKTKLLEIVALESAAAMRNSLACVINEIACKELPHNMWPELLPWMFESAESPNAVQRQTAMLVLFYVLETFVDSEELKSHLPRIMALFAKGIQDPESLEVRVTTVRALSKVAENIDSDDQADLAALQSALPQMILVLQQCLDNTFSEGVRQILDVFENMCMLEAPILSAHLSELVACFVQNSANRDHEEDLRLMCL
;
A
#
# COMPACT_ATOMS: atom_id res chain seq x y z
N MET A 1 -14.46 10.60 22.13
CA MET A 1 -15.10 10.93 20.84
C MET A 1 -14.87 9.84 19.80
N LEU A 2 -13.62 9.46 19.44
CA LEU A 2 -13.37 8.37 18.47
C LEU A 2 -13.96 7.03 18.91
N HIS A 3 -13.96 6.69 20.19
CA HIS A 3 -14.63 5.49 20.70
C HIS A 3 -16.14 5.47 20.41
N HIS A 4 -16.82 6.61 20.44
CA HIS A 4 -18.26 6.67 20.17
C HIS A 4 -18.64 6.54 18.71
N VAL A 5 -17.69 6.74 17.77
CA VAL A 5 -17.92 6.50 16.35
C VAL A 5 -17.94 5.01 16.02
N ASN A 6 -17.31 4.19 16.84
CA ASN A 6 -17.22 2.72 16.68
C ASN A 6 -18.32 1.92 17.42
N VAL A 7 -19.29 2.60 18.04
CA VAL A 7 -20.41 1.94 18.73
C VAL A 7 -21.52 1.62 17.73
N PRO A 8 -22.23 0.46 17.81
CA PRO A 8 -23.28 0.08 16.85
C PRO A 8 -24.62 0.82 17.04
N ASP A 9 -24.61 2.03 17.61
CA ASP A 9 -25.78 2.90 17.75
C ASP A 9 -25.67 4.11 16.81
N THR A 10 -26.57 4.17 15.83
CA THR A 10 -26.57 5.18 14.75
C THR A 10 -26.68 6.62 15.28
N SER A 11 -27.40 6.86 16.36
CA SER A 11 -27.59 8.20 16.94
C SER A 11 -26.30 8.68 17.61
N THR A 12 -25.65 7.81 18.38
CA THR A 12 -24.36 8.07 19.03
C THR A 12 -23.25 8.28 18.00
N VAL A 13 -23.21 7.45 16.95
CA VAL A 13 -22.26 7.60 15.83
C VAL A 13 -22.45 8.95 15.14
N LYS A 14 -23.68 9.32 14.80
CA LYS A 14 -23.99 10.59 14.14
C LYS A 14 -23.56 11.81 14.97
N ALA A 15 -23.92 11.82 16.25
CA ALA A 15 -23.54 12.91 17.16
C ALA A 15 -22.02 13.00 17.35
N ALA A 16 -21.34 11.86 17.52
CA ALA A 16 -19.88 11.81 17.66
C ALA A 16 -19.16 12.28 16.37
N THR A 17 -19.66 11.88 15.21
CA THR A 17 -19.13 12.28 13.89
C THR A 17 -19.32 13.79 13.69
N GLU A 18 -20.48 14.35 13.97
CA GLU A 18 -20.75 15.77 13.87
C GLU A 18 -19.85 16.59 14.82
N ALA A 19 -19.72 16.15 16.07
CA ALA A 19 -18.83 16.79 17.03
C ALA A 19 -17.35 16.71 16.60
N LEU A 20 -16.91 15.56 16.04
CA LEU A 20 -15.58 15.39 15.48
C LEU A 20 -15.33 16.39 14.34
N GLN A 21 -16.25 16.47 13.38
CA GLN A 21 -16.14 17.36 12.22
C GLN A 21 -16.20 18.85 12.56
N THR A 22 -17.11 19.25 13.44
CA THR A 22 -17.38 20.66 13.71
C THR A 22 -16.42 21.29 14.71
N ARG A 23 -16.03 20.55 15.74
CA ARG A 23 -15.24 21.08 16.86
C ARG A 23 -13.78 20.65 16.84
N PHE A 24 -13.52 19.40 16.50
CA PHE A 24 -12.18 18.85 16.62
C PHE A 24 -11.35 19.02 15.34
N LEU A 25 -11.87 18.60 14.19
CA LEU A 25 -11.13 18.63 12.91
C LEU A 25 -10.88 20.04 12.37
N LYS A 26 -11.55 21.08 12.89
CA LYS A 26 -11.26 22.48 12.54
C LYS A 26 -10.05 23.07 13.28
N ASN A 27 -9.61 22.44 14.36
CA ASN A 27 -8.50 22.94 15.16
C ASN A 27 -7.16 22.71 14.45
N THR A 28 -6.24 23.67 14.53
CA THR A 28 -4.86 23.56 13.99
C THR A 28 -4.05 22.47 14.69
N LYS A 29 -4.34 22.17 15.96
CA LYS A 29 -3.69 21.12 16.76
C LYS A 29 -4.20 19.70 16.47
N VAL A 30 -5.13 19.54 15.51
CA VAL A 30 -5.72 18.23 15.22
C VAL A 30 -4.70 17.20 14.69
N VAL A 31 -3.73 17.65 13.89
CA VAL A 31 -2.71 16.75 13.32
C VAL A 31 -1.87 16.09 14.42
N PRO A 32 -1.20 16.82 15.31
CA PRO A 32 -0.46 16.18 16.40
C PRO A 32 -1.37 15.42 17.38
N ALA A 33 -2.61 15.86 17.62
CA ALA A 33 -3.52 15.15 18.52
C ALA A 33 -4.00 13.81 17.94
N LEU A 34 -4.31 13.72 16.65
CA LEU A 34 -4.63 12.44 16.01
C LEU A 34 -3.41 11.51 15.99
N PHE A 35 -2.23 12.06 15.71
CA PHE A 35 -1.00 11.28 15.73
C PHE A 35 -0.69 10.72 17.13
N GLU A 36 -0.89 11.51 18.18
CA GLU A 36 -0.73 11.03 19.57
C GLU A 36 -1.66 9.84 19.87
N ILE A 37 -2.92 9.87 19.41
CA ILE A 37 -3.85 8.75 19.55
C ILE A 37 -3.34 7.51 18.79
N ILE A 38 -2.81 7.68 17.59
CA ILE A 38 -2.19 6.60 16.81
C ILE A 38 -1.05 5.95 17.60
N ALA A 39 -0.21 6.78 18.23
CA ALA A 39 0.99 6.33 18.92
C ALA A 39 0.72 5.68 20.29
N THR A 40 -0.34 6.09 21.00
CA THR A 40 -0.48 5.78 22.43
C THR A 40 -1.75 5.01 22.79
N SER A 41 -2.79 5.04 21.95
CA SER A 41 -4.05 4.35 22.29
C SER A 41 -3.86 2.83 22.32
N PRO A 42 -4.32 2.14 23.38
CA PRO A 42 -4.31 0.67 23.43
C PRO A 42 -5.36 0.03 22.51
N ASP A 43 -6.39 0.78 22.12
CA ASP A 43 -7.51 0.31 21.30
C ASP A 43 -7.14 0.42 19.81
N LEU A 44 -7.02 -0.74 19.14
CA LEU A 44 -6.67 -0.83 17.72
C LEU A 44 -7.68 -0.09 16.82
N ALA A 45 -8.98 -0.23 17.09
CA ALA A 45 -10.02 0.40 16.28
C ALA A 45 -9.94 1.94 16.38
N VAL A 46 -9.64 2.45 17.56
CA VAL A 46 -9.44 3.89 17.81
C VAL A 46 -8.16 4.38 17.11
N ARG A 47 -7.06 3.63 17.17
CA ARG A 47 -5.82 3.96 16.42
C ARG A 47 -6.06 4.00 14.92
N GLN A 48 -6.77 2.98 14.40
CA GLN A 48 -7.08 2.89 12.97
C GLN A 48 -7.98 4.05 12.51
N LEU A 49 -9.03 4.37 13.27
CA LEU A 49 -9.89 5.51 12.98
C LEU A 49 -9.11 6.85 13.02
N ALA A 50 -8.22 7.00 14.00
CA ALA A 50 -7.36 8.19 14.08
C ALA A 50 -6.44 8.32 12.86
N ALA A 51 -5.88 7.21 12.35
CA ALA A 51 -5.07 7.20 11.14
C ALA A 51 -5.89 7.58 9.89
N VAL A 52 -7.09 7.04 9.74
CA VAL A 52 -8.03 7.38 8.66
C VAL A 52 -8.39 8.87 8.69
N GLU A 53 -8.72 9.42 9.85
CA GLU A 53 -9.07 10.84 9.99
C GLU A 53 -7.85 11.76 9.78
N LEU A 54 -6.67 11.34 10.23
CA LEU A 54 -5.42 12.05 9.95
C LEU A 54 -5.15 12.10 8.45
N ARG A 55 -5.22 10.96 7.74
CA ARG A 55 -5.09 10.89 6.28
C ARG A 55 -6.06 11.86 5.59
N LYS A 56 -7.37 11.77 5.91
CA LYS A 56 -8.38 12.66 5.33
C LYS A 56 -8.09 14.15 5.59
N LYS A 57 -7.56 14.48 6.76
CA LYS A 57 -7.19 15.83 7.12
C LYS A 57 -6.02 16.34 6.30
N LEU A 58 -5.01 15.49 6.10
CA LEU A 58 -3.83 15.80 5.28
C LEU A 58 -4.19 15.92 3.80
N SER A 59 -5.02 15.00 3.27
CA SER A 59 -5.47 15.01 1.87
C SER A 59 -6.28 16.26 1.52
N LYS A 60 -7.22 16.66 2.39
CA LYS A 60 -8.10 17.82 2.14
C LYS A 60 -7.38 19.16 2.14
N SER A 61 -6.24 19.29 2.79
CA SER A 61 -5.56 20.57 2.93
C SER A 61 -4.07 20.41 3.21
N SER A 62 -3.25 20.73 2.23
CA SER A 62 -1.79 20.82 2.41
C SER A 62 -1.40 21.77 3.54
N ALA A 63 -2.17 22.83 3.77
CA ALA A 63 -1.96 23.76 4.87
C ALA A 63 -2.11 23.12 6.26
N SER A 64 -2.83 21.99 6.37
CA SER A 64 -2.93 21.25 7.63
C SER A 64 -1.59 20.69 8.07
N TRP A 65 -0.73 20.32 7.12
CA TRP A 65 0.62 19.85 7.37
C TRP A 65 1.64 20.98 7.41
N SER A 66 1.70 21.81 6.37
CA SER A 66 2.73 22.87 6.22
C SER A 66 2.70 23.93 7.33
N LYS A 67 1.54 24.15 7.96
CA LYS A 67 1.41 25.05 9.13
C LYS A 67 1.88 24.44 10.46
N GLN A 68 2.18 23.14 10.50
CA GLN A 68 2.77 22.56 11.72
C GLN A 68 4.21 23.02 11.87
N PRO A 69 4.68 23.29 13.12
CA PRO A 69 6.08 23.55 13.38
C PRO A 69 6.98 22.44 12.83
N VAL A 70 8.19 22.79 12.39
CA VAL A 70 9.15 21.84 11.80
C VAL A 70 9.44 20.69 12.77
N GLU A 71 9.60 20.99 14.05
CA GLU A 71 9.88 20.01 15.11
C GLU A 71 8.75 18.99 15.24
N ILE A 72 7.50 19.44 15.14
CA ILE A 72 6.31 18.55 15.15
C ILE A 72 6.29 17.66 13.91
N ARG A 73 6.54 18.23 12.72
CA ARG A 73 6.58 17.44 11.48
C ARG A 73 7.68 16.39 11.51
N THR A 74 8.87 16.76 11.93
CA THR A 74 10.01 15.83 12.06
C THR A 74 9.70 14.73 13.07
N GLY A 75 9.20 15.09 14.26
CA GLY A 75 8.82 14.11 15.28
C GLY A 75 7.75 13.13 14.80
N ILE A 76 6.73 13.60 14.07
CA ILE A 76 5.70 12.73 13.47
C ILE A 76 6.33 11.79 12.43
N LYS A 77 7.16 12.28 11.52
CA LYS A 77 7.80 11.49 10.47
C LYS A 77 8.66 10.36 11.04
N THR A 78 9.54 10.69 11.99
CA THR A 78 10.40 9.69 12.64
C THR A 78 9.56 8.64 13.37
N LYS A 79 8.62 9.07 14.21
CA LYS A 79 7.83 8.15 15.02
C LYS A 79 6.86 7.30 14.18
N LEU A 80 6.38 7.82 13.06
CA LEU A 80 5.50 7.10 12.14
C LEU A 80 6.21 5.89 11.50
N LEU A 81 7.47 6.05 11.10
CA LEU A 81 8.29 4.95 10.56
C LEU A 81 8.58 3.89 11.62
N GLU A 82 8.83 4.30 12.88
CA GLU A 82 9.00 3.35 13.98
C GLU A 82 7.72 2.55 14.26
N ILE A 83 6.57 3.23 14.32
CA ILE A 83 5.28 2.59 14.60
C ILE A 83 4.91 1.60 13.50
N VAL A 84 5.02 1.99 12.23
CA VAL A 84 4.64 1.12 11.12
C VAL A 84 5.53 -0.11 11.00
N ALA A 85 6.81 0.01 11.34
CA ALA A 85 7.76 -1.10 11.35
C ALA A 85 7.44 -2.17 12.42
N LEU A 86 6.81 -1.76 13.53
CA LEU A 86 6.49 -2.62 14.67
C LEU A 86 5.01 -3.04 14.71
N GLU A 87 4.17 -2.50 13.85
CA GLU A 87 2.73 -2.77 13.87
C GLU A 87 2.42 -4.20 13.39
N SER A 88 1.75 -4.97 14.21
CA SER A 88 1.37 -6.36 13.91
C SER A 88 0.07 -6.47 13.11
N ALA A 89 -0.87 -5.52 13.30
CA ALA A 89 -2.18 -5.56 12.66
C ALA A 89 -2.10 -5.06 11.19
N ALA A 90 -2.39 -5.93 10.23
CA ALA A 90 -2.32 -5.62 8.80
C ALA A 90 -3.17 -4.40 8.40
N ALA A 91 -4.41 -4.32 8.90
CA ALA A 91 -5.31 -3.19 8.64
C ALA A 91 -4.74 -1.85 9.17
N MET A 92 -4.04 -1.88 10.31
CA MET A 92 -3.39 -0.70 10.84
C MET A 92 -2.15 -0.32 10.03
N ARG A 93 -1.30 -1.31 9.62
CA ARG A 93 -0.18 -1.05 8.70
C ARG A 93 -0.63 -0.37 7.41
N ASN A 94 -1.73 -0.85 6.82
CA ASN A 94 -2.31 -0.24 5.63
C ASN A 94 -2.73 1.22 5.88
N SER A 95 -3.39 1.50 6.99
CA SER A 95 -3.81 2.86 7.36
C SER A 95 -2.62 3.79 7.59
N LEU A 96 -1.54 3.28 8.21
CA LEU A 96 -0.29 4.02 8.43
C LEU A 96 0.45 4.29 7.11
N ALA A 97 0.52 3.30 6.22
CA ALA A 97 1.12 3.46 4.90
C ALA A 97 0.41 4.55 4.08
N CYS A 98 -0.92 4.62 4.16
CA CYS A 98 -1.69 5.72 3.56
C CYS A 98 -1.36 7.09 4.19
N VAL A 99 -1.12 7.16 5.51
CA VAL A 99 -0.69 8.42 6.17
C VAL A 99 0.72 8.79 5.73
N ILE A 100 1.63 7.82 5.64
CA ILE A 100 2.99 8.01 5.11
C ILE A 100 2.92 8.62 3.71
N ASN A 101 2.13 8.04 2.82
CA ASN A 101 1.96 8.55 1.46
C ASN A 101 1.45 10.00 1.44
N GLU A 102 0.43 10.34 2.23
CA GLU A 102 -0.08 11.72 2.30
C GLU A 102 0.95 12.74 2.79
N ILE A 103 1.86 12.34 3.67
CA ILE A 103 2.98 13.19 4.10
C ILE A 103 4.05 13.23 3.01
N ALA A 104 4.38 12.09 2.41
CA ALA A 104 5.33 11.99 1.31
C ALA A 104 4.95 12.90 0.15
N CYS A 105 3.65 12.95 -0.24
CA CYS A 105 3.13 13.86 -1.26
C CYS A 105 3.50 15.34 -1.03
N LYS A 106 3.75 15.74 0.19
CA LYS A 106 4.03 17.12 0.56
C LYS A 106 5.51 17.38 0.83
N GLU A 107 6.26 16.35 1.18
CA GLU A 107 7.63 16.48 1.64
C GLU A 107 8.67 16.04 0.59
N LEU A 108 8.41 14.95 -0.19
CA LEU A 108 9.36 14.44 -1.19
C LEU A 108 9.65 15.45 -2.32
N PRO A 109 8.65 16.16 -2.90
CA PRO A 109 8.93 17.12 -3.97
C PRO A 109 9.87 18.26 -3.54
N HIS A 110 10.06 18.43 -2.24
CA HIS A 110 10.91 19.47 -1.64
C HIS A 110 12.14 18.90 -0.94
N ASN A 111 12.39 17.60 -1.10
CA ASN A 111 13.47 16.88 -0.40
C ASN A 111 13.45 17.08 1.13
N MET A 112 12.24 17.09 1.71
CA MET A 112 12.03 17.35 3.14
C MET A 112 11.80 16.08 3.97
N TRP A 113 11.93 14.88 3.36
CA TRP A 113 11.89 13.59 4.06
C TRP A 113 12.95 12.62 3.53
N PRO A 114 14.24 12.96 3.66
CA PRO A 114 15.33 12.14 3.10
C PRO A 114 15.45 10.75 3.75
N GLU A 115 14.86 10.53 4.93
CA GLU A 115 14.91 9.25 5.63
C GLU A 115 13.93 8.21 5.06
N LEU A 116 12.92 8.60 4.30
CA LEU A 116 11.86 7.69 3.85
C LEU A 116 12.39 6.62 2.89
N LEU A 117 13.11 6.99 1.85
CA LEU A 117 13.66 6.04 0.87
C LEU A 117 14.66 5.06 1.50
N PRO A 118 15.68 5.53 2.27
CA PRO A 118 16.55 4.61 3.00
C PRO A 118 15.80 3.63 3.90
N TRP A 119 14.81 4.11 4.66
CA TRP A 119 14.01 3.26 5.52
C TRP A 119 13.24 2.18 4.72
N MET A 120 12.65 2.54 3.57
CA MET A 120 11.96 1.55 2.71
C MET A 120 12.92 0.48 2.22
N PHE A 121 14.12 0.86 1.78
CA PHE A 121 15.13 -0.08 1.29
C PHE A 121 15.63 -1.02 2.40
N GLU A 122 15.93 -0.51 3.58
CA GLU A 122 16.36 -1.30 4.73
C GLU A 122 15.26 -2.25 5.21
N SER A 123 14.02 -1.75 5.30
CA SER A 123 12.87 -2.56 5.72
C SER A 123 12.52 -3.67 4.71
N ALA A 124 12.70 -3.42 3.41
CA ALA A 124 12.49 -4.41 2.35
C ALA A 124 13.52 -5.56 2.40
N GLU A 125 14.68 -5.35 2.98
CA GLU A 125 15.74 -6.36 3.16
C GLU A 125 15.80 -6.92 4.60
N SER A 126 14.83 -6.57 5.44
CA SER A 126 14.75 -7.06 6.83
C SER A 126 14.59 -8.59 6.90
N PRO A 127 15.17 -9.24 7.92
CA PRO A 127 14.88 -10.64 8.21
C PRO A 127 13.42 -10.88 8.62
N ASN A 128 12.70 -9.84 9.06
CA ASN A 128 11.30 -9.93 9.47
C ASN A 128 10.36 -9.75 8.27
N ALA A 129 9.59 -10.79 7.93
CA ALA A 129 8.64 -10.76 6.81
C ALA A 129 7.58 -9.65 6.92
N VAL A 130 7.14 -9.31 8.15
CA VAL A 130 6.18 -8.22 8.37
C VAL A 130 6.79 -6.87 7.99
N GLN A 131 8.07 -6.64 8.28
CA GLN A 131 8.76 -5.41 7.87
C GLN A 131 8.96 -5.38 6.35
N ARG A 132 9.34 -6.50 5.72
CA ARG A 132 9.44 -6.60 4.26
C ARG A 132 8.10 -6.29 3.60
N GLN A 133 7.01 -6.89 4.08
CA GLN A 133 5.65 -6.62 3.58
C GLN A 133 5.25 -5.16 3.76
N THR A 134 5.58 -4.56 4.90
CA THR A 134 5.28 -3.15 5.19
C THR A 134 6.05 -2.21 4.25
N ALA A 135 7.31 -2.52 3.96
CA ALA A 135 8.10 -1.74 2.99
C ALA A 135 7.49 -1.79 1.59
N MET A 136 7.09 -2.99 1.11
CA MET A 136 6.40 -3.14 -0.18
C MET A 136 5.06 -2.40 -0.21
N LEU A 137 4.33 -2.38 0.91
CA LEU A 137 3.07 -1.65 1.03
C LEU A 137 3.28 -0.13 0.97
N VAL A 138 4.31 0.40 1.63
CA VAL A 138 4.65 1.83 1.53
C VAL A 138 5.13 2.18 0.14
N LEU A 139 5.97 1.34 -0.49
CA LEU A 139 6.38 1.49 -1.88
C LEU A 139 5.19 1.53 -2.84
N PHE A 140 4.23 0.63 -2.68
CA PHE A 140 2.99 0.62 -3.47
C PHE A 140 2.30 2.00 -3.48
N TYR A 141 2.09 2.59 -2.30
CA TYR A 141 1.43 3.90 -2.21
C TYR A 141 2.30 5.06 -2.69
N VAL A 142 3.61 5.02 -2.42
CA VAL A 142 4.54 6.08 -2.86
C VAL A 142 4.68 6.06 -4.39
N LEU A 143 4.79 4.89 -5.00
CA LEU A 143 4.84 4.73 -6.45
C LEU A 143 3.56 5.22 -7.13
N GLU A 144 2.39 4.94 -6.57
CA GLU A 144 1.10 5.45 -7.11
C GLU A 144 1.09 6.97 -7.30
N THR A 145 1.87 7.70 -6.49
CA THR A 145 1.86 9.16 -6.49
C THR A 145 3.09 9.78 -7.16
N PHE A 146 4.25 9.11 -7.11
CA PHE A 146 5.55 9.72 -7.41
C PHE A 146 6.36 9.01 -8.49
N VAL A 147 5.83 7.98 -9.13
CA VAL A 147 6.60 7.19 -10.10
C VAL A 147 7.27 8.08 -11.18
N ASP A 148 6.63 9.19 -11.57
CA ASP A 148 7.14 10.15 -12.55
C ASP A 148 8.15 11.17 -11.98
N SER A 149 8.39 11.17 -10.66
CA SER A 149 9.36 12.10 -10.09
C SER A 149 10.79 11.70 -10.46
N GLU A 150 11.62 12.68 -10.81
CA GLU A 150 13.04 12.44 -11.13
C GLU A 150 13.80 11.76 -9.99
N GLU A 151 13.44 12.08 -8.75
CA GLU A 151 14.03 11.45 -7.58
C GLU A 151 13.73 9.94 -7.55
N LEU A 152 12.46 9.55 -7.74
CA LEU A 152 12.08 8.14 -7.72
C LEU A 152 12.60 7.39 -8.94
N LYS A 153 12.61 8.02 -10.13
CA LYS A 153 13.21 7.46 -11.35
C LYS A 153 14.69 7.12 -11.14
N SER A 154 15.44 7.95 -10.44
CA SER A 154 16.84 7.66 -10.12
C SER A 154 17.03 6.40 -9.25
N HIS A 155 16.04 6.04 -8.46
CA HIS A 155 16.02 4.84 -7.62
C HIS A 155 15.32 3.63 -8.25
N LEU A 156 14.71 3.78 -9.42
CA LEU A 156 13.91 2.73 -10.06
C LEU A 156 14.68 1.41 -10.25
N PRO A 157 15.96 1.40 -10.70
CA PRO A 157 16.71 0.14 -10.82
C PRO A 157 16.85 -0.60 -9.49
N ARG A 158 17.02 0.12 -8.38
CA ARG A 158 17.09 -0.48 -7.04
C ARG A 158 15.73 -0.99 -6.58
N ILE A 159 14.66 -0.26 -6.87
CA ILE A 159 13.27 -0.67 -6.58
C ILE A 159 12.94 -1.93 -7.35
N MET A 160 13.27 -2.01 -8.63
CA MET A 160 13.06 -3.22 -9.45
C MET A 160 13.84 -4.43 -8.92
N ALA A 161 15.07 -4.21 -8.44
CA ALA A 161 15.84 -5.29 -7.80
C ALA A 161 15.19 -5.79 -6.49
N LEU A 162 14.57 -4.90 -5.71
CA LEU A 162 13.78 -5.30 -4.53
C LEU A 162 12.52 -6.07 -4.93
N PHE A 163 11.84 -5.68 -6.01
CA PHE A 163 10.66 -6.41 -6.50
C PHE A 163 11.03 -7.81 -6.99
N ALA A 164 12.16 -7.97 -7.69
CA ALA A 164 12.64 -9.28 -8.09
C ALA A 164 12.91 -10.22 -6.91
N LYS A 165 13.37 -9.69 -5.77
CA LYS A 165 13.50 -10.45 -4.52
C LYS A 165 12.16 -10.67 -3.83
N GLY A 166 11.35 -9.63 -3.69
CA GLY A 166 10.08 -9.67 -2.95
C GLY A 166 9.02 -10.58 -3.57
N ILE A 167 8.95 -10.65 -4.92
CA ILE A 167 8.02 -11.55 -5.62
C ILE A 167 8.37 -13.04 -5.42
N GLN A 168 9.59 -13.32 -5.00
CA GLN A 168 10.11 -14.64 -4.69
C GLN A 168 10.41 -14.83 -3.19
N ASP A 169 9.82 -14.00 -2.33
CA ASP A 169 10.07 -14.06 -0.88
C ASP A 169 9.92 -15.51 -0.37
N PRO A 170 10.94 -16.08 0.31
CA PRO A 170 10.91 -17.48 0.66
C PRO A 170 9.93 -17.82 1.80
N GLU A 171 9.53 -16.83 2.59
CA GLU A 171 8.81 -17.06 3.85
C GLU A 171 7.35 -16.59 3.81
N SER A 172 7.03 -15.53 3.05
CA SER A 172 5.73 -14.85 3.16
C SER A 172 5.03 -14.65 1.82
N LEU A 173 3.88 -15.27 1.70
CA LEU A 173 3.00 -15.07 0.55
C LEU A 173 2.45 -13.62 0.51
N GLU A 174 2.22 -13.00 1.68
CA GLU A 174 1.79 -11.60 1.78
C GLU A 174 2.85 -10.64 1.23
N VAL A 175 4.15 -10.93 1.43
CA VAL A 175 5.24 -10.14 0.81
C VAL A 175 5.16 -10.26 -0.71
N ARG A 176 5.00 -11.48 -1.24
CA ARG A 176 4.90 -11.73 -2.69
C ARG A 176 3.72 -10.97 -3.29
N VAL A 177 2.53 -11.11 -2.70
CA VAL A 177 1.30 -10.42 -3.15
C VAL A 177 1.48 -8.90 -3.12
N THR A 178 2.00 -8.35 -2.02
CA THR A 178 2.20 -6.91 -1.89
C THR A 178 3.24 -6.39 -2.89
N THR A 179 4.25 -7.23 -3.21
CA THR A 179 5.24 -6.91 -4.26
C THR A 179 4.60 -6.87 -5.65
N VAL A 180 3.74 -7.82 -5.99
CA VAL A 180 2.98 -7.82 -7.25
C VAL A 180 2.15 -6.54 -7.39
N ARG A 181 1.49 -6.12 -6.31
CA ARG A 181 0.73 -4.86 -6.29
C ARG A 181 1.61 -3.63 -6.46
N ALA A 182 2.79 -3.60 -5.83
CA ALA A 182 3.72 -2.49 -5.97
C ALA A 182 4.32 -2.41 -7.38
N LEU A 183 4.61 -3.58 -7.98
CA LEU A 183 5.10 -3.68 -9.36
C LEU A 183 4.07 -3.15 -10.37
N SER A 184 2.77 -3.36 -10.15
CA SER A 184 1.73 -2.84 -11.04
C SER A 184 1.74 -1.31 -11.12
N LYS A 185 2.15 -0.62 -10.06
CA LYS A 185 2.26 0.86 -10.07
C LYS A 185 3.40 1.37 -10.96
N VAL A 186 4.45 0.59 -11.13
CA VAL A 186 5.46 0.86 -12.17
C VAL A 186 4.87 0.63 -13.55
N ALA A 187 4.14 -0.47 -13.73
CA ALA A 187 3.50 -0.82 -15.00
C ALA A 187 2.53 0.25 -15.53
N GLU A 188 1.77 0.90 -14.64
CA GLU A 188 0.83 1.98 -14.99
C GLU A 188 1.50 3.21 -15.62
N ASN A 189 2.83 3.34 -15.49
CA ASN A 189 3.59 4.51 -15.92
C ASN A 189 4.68 4.19 -16.96
N ILE A 190 4.65 2.98 -17.53
CA ILE A 190 5.53 2.62 -18.63
C ILE A 190 5.01 3.22 -19.93
N ASP A 191 5.90 3.89 -20.64
CA ASP A 191 5.64 4.31 -22.02
C ASP A 191 5.60 3.07 -22.92
N SER A 192 4.57 2.97 -23.77
CA SER A 192 4.42 1.89 -24.74
C SER A 192 5.62 1.80 -25.72
N ASP A 193 6.32 2.90 -25.90
CA ASP A 193 7.50 2.99 -26.78
C ASP A 193 8.80 2.57 -26.07
N ASP A 194 8.81 2.46 -24.73
CA ASP A 194 9.97 1.98 -23.98
C ASP A 194 10.03 0.45 -23.95
N GLN A 195 10.69 -0.10 -24.97
CA GLN A 195 10.82 -1.55 -25.14
C GLN A 195 11.64 -2.23 -24.01
N ALA A 196 12.55 -1.51 -23.36
CA ALA A 196 13.39 -2.07 -22.30
C ALA A 196 12.57 -2.27 -21.01
N ASP A 197 11.80 -1.27 -20.61
CA ASP A 197 10.95 -1.33 -19.44
C ASP A 197 9.78 -2.29 -19.65
N LEU A 198 9.19 -2.29 -20.84
CA LEU A 198 8.16 -3.26 -21.24
C LEU A 198 8.68 -4.70 -21.12
N ALA A 199 9.86 -5.00 -21.67
CA ALA A 199 10.46 -6.33 -21.60
C ALA A 199 10.81 -6.74 -20.15
N ALA A 200 11.26 -5.81 -19.31
CA ALA A 200 11.52 -6.05 -17.90
C ALA A 200 10.25 -6.47 -17.15
N LEU A 201 9.13 -5.79 -17.38
CA LEU A 201 7.84 -6.17 -16.79
C LEU A 201 7.31 -7.49 -17.34
N GLN A 202 7.39 -7.70 -18.64
CA GLN A 202 6.99 -8.97 -19.25
C GLN A 202 7.75 -10.15 -18.65
N SER A 203 9.03 -9.98 -18.32
CA SER A 203 9.84 -11.01 -17.66
C SER A 203 9.37 -11.35 -16.23
N ALA A 204 8.64 -10.46 -15.56
CA ALA A 204 8.09 -10.69 -14.23
C ALA A 204 6.73 -11.44 -14.24
N LEU A 205 6.02 -11.45 -15.37
CA LEU A 205 4.68 -12.05 -15.47
C LEU A 205 4.61 -13.52 -15.07
N PRO A 206 5.53 -14.42 -15.45
CA PRO A 206 5.49 -15.81 -14.99
C PRO A 206 5.52 -15.92 -13.47
N GLN A 207 6.28 -15.08 -12.79
CA GLN A 207 6.33 -15.07 -11.33
C GLN A 207 5.02 -14.50 -10.72
N MET A 208 4.40 -13.51 -11.34
CA MET A 208 3.10 -12.98 -10.90
C MET A 208 2.00 -14.05 -11.03
N ILE A 209 1.99 -14.81 -12.14
CA ILE A 209 1.07 -15.95 -12.34
C ILE A 209 1.33 -17.04 -11.29
N LEU A 210 2.61 -17.32 -11.00
CA LEU A 210 2.97 -18.28 -9.95
C LEU A 210 2.48 -17.83 -8.56
N VAL A 211 2.58 -16.55 -8.23
CA VAL A 211 2.07 -16.02 -6.96
C VAL A 211 0.54 -16.15 -6.89
N LEU A 212 -0.19 -15.89 -7.99
CA LEU A 212 -1.63 -16.16 -8.07
C LEU A 212 -1.94 -17.63 -7.78
N GLN A 213 -1.24 -18.58 -8.44
CA GLN A 213 -1.42 -20.01 -8.20
C GLN A 213 -1.15 -20.38 -6.74
N GLN A 214 -0.09 -19.82 -6.14
CA GLN A 214 0.20 -20.04 -4.72
C GLN A 214 -0.91 -19.48 -3.80
N CYS A 215 -1.54 -18.36 -4.13
CA CYS A 215 -2.68 -17.85 -3.38
C CYS A 215 -3.88 -18.79 -3.48
N LEU A 216 -4.16 -19.33 -4.65
CA LEU A 216 -5.24 -20.30 -4.88
C LEU A 216 -4.99 -21.61 -4.11
N ASP A 217 -3.81 -22.16 -4.20
CA ASP A 217 -3.42 -23.41 -3.54
C ASP A 217 -3.44 -23.30 -1.99
N ASN A 218 -3.18 -22.10 -1.46
CA ASN A 218 -3.21 -21.82 -0.02
C ASN A 218 -4.55 -21.22 0.47
N THR A 219 -5.59 -21.18 -0.38
CA THR A 219 -6.90 -20.57 -0.05
C THR A 219 -6.81 -19.14 0.48
N PHE A 220 -5.81 -18.39 0.00
CA PHE A 220 -5.61 -16.99 0.37
C PHE A 220 -6.46 -16.06 -0.51
N SER A 221 -7.78 -16.02 -0.27
CA SER A 221 -8.78 -15.31 -1.09
C SER A 221 -8.49 -13.81 -1.26
N GLU A 222 -7.97 -13.15 -0.21
CA GLU A 222 -7.59 -11.74 -0.30
C GLU A 222 -6.43 -11.52 -1.27
N GLY A 223 -5.42 -12.42 -1.24
CA GLY A 223 -4.29 -12.39 -2.18
C GLY A 223 -4.74 -12.64 -3.62
N VAL A 224 -5.63 -13.62 -3.83
CA VAL A 224 -6.22 -13.91 -5.15
C VAL A 224 -6.88 -12.65 -5.70
N ARG A 225 -7.79 -12.01 -4.94
CA ARG A 225 -8.49 -10.80 -5.37
C ARG A 225 -7.51 -9.68 -5.73
N GLN A 226 -6.52 -9.41 -4.86
CA GLN A 226 -5.55 -8.35 -5.08
C GLN A 226 -4.70 -8.57 -6.33
N ILE A 227 -4.35 -9.81 -6.69
CA ILE A 227 -3.59 -10.11 -7.90
C ILE A 227 -4.48 -10.06 -9.14
N LEU A 228 -5.73 -10.51 -9.05
CA LEU A 228 -6.68 -10.37 -10.14
C LEU A 228 -6.95 -8.91 -10.48
N ASP A 229 -7.12 -8.04 -9.46
CA ASP A 229 -7.23 -6.58 -9.64
C ASP A 229 -6.00 -6.01 -10.39
N VAL A 230 -4.79 -6.54 -10.10
CA VAL A 230 -3.56 -6.15 -10.82
C VAL A 230 -3.63 -6.55 -12.30
N PHE A 231 -4.01 -7.80 -12.60
CA PHE A 231 -4.12 -8.24 -13.99
C PHE A 231 -5.23 -7.50 -14.75
N GLU A 232 -6.37 -7.23 -14.10
CA GLU A 232 -7.44 -6.43 -14.68
C GLU A 232 -6.95 -5.02 -15.04
N ASN A 233 -6.26 -4.35 -14.11
CA ASN A 233 -5.66 -3.03 -14.37
C ASN A 233 -4.65 -3.09 -15.53
N MET A 234 -3.80 -4.11 -15.58
CA MET A 234 -2.83 -4.28 -16.67
C MET A 234 -3.51 -4.49 -18.04
N CYS A 235 -4.69 -5.12 -18.09
CA CYS A 235 -5.47 -5.24 -19.33
C CYS A 235 -5.96 -3.90 -19.87
N MET A 236 -6.10 -2.89 -19.01
CA MET A 236 -6.58 -1.55 -19.39
C MET A 236 -5.46 -0.60 -19.81
N LEU A 237 -4.19 -0.99 -19.68
CA LEU A 237 -3.05 -0.17 -20.05
C LEU A 237 -2.84 -0.18 -21.58
N GLU A 238 -2.34 0.93 -22.12
CA GLU A 238 -1.98 1.05 -23.53
C GLU A 238 -0.79 0.14 -23.90
N ALA A 239 0.17 -0.01 -22.96
CA ALA A 239 1.32 -0.88 -23.14
C ALA A 239 0.88 -2.37 -23.10
N PRO A 240 1.24 -3.19 -24.12
CA PRO A 240 0.78 -4.57 -24.22
C PRO A 240 1.55 -5.52 -23.29
N ILE A 241 1.57 -5.24 -22.00
CA ILE A 241 2.37 -5.94 -21.00
C ILE A 241 2.05 -7.44 -20.96
N LEU A 242 0.74 -7.78 -20.97
CA LEU A 242 0.30 -9.18 -20.86
C LEU A 242 0.48 -10.00 -22.14
N SER A 243 0.75 -9.36 -23.28
CA SER A 243 0.73 -10.02 -24.61
C SER A 243 1.65 -11.24 -24.70
N ALA A 244 2.86 -11.16 -24.11
CA ALA A 244 3.85 -12.24 -24.17
C ALA A 244 3.42 -13.51 -23.41
N HIS A 245 2.56 -13.39 -22.37
CA HIS A 245 2.16 -14.48 -21.48
C HIS A 245 0.64 -14.65 -21.37
N LEU A 246 -0.12 -14.06 -22.33
CA LEU A 246 -1.58 -14.11 -22.31
C LEU A 246 -2.11 -15.54 -22.30
N SER A 247 -1.52 -16.45 -23.08
CA SER A 247 -1.92 -17.86 -23.14
C SER A 247 -1.73 -18.57 -21.81
N GLU A 248 -0.64 -18.27 -21.10
CA GLU A 248 -0.36 -18.85 -19.77
C GLU A 248 -1.36 -18.33 -18.72
N LEU A 249 -1.64 -17.02 -18.76
CA LEU A 249 -2.59 -16.39 -17.86
C LEU A 249 -4.01 -16.95 -18.05
N VAL A 250 -4.48 -17.04 -19.31
CA VAL A 250 -5.78 -17.62 -19.64
C VAL A 250 -5.84 -19.09 -19.24
N ALA A 251 -4.78 -19.86 -19.49
CA ALA A 251 -4.73 -21.26 -19.07
C ALA A 251 -4.83 -21.39 -17.55
N CYS A 252 -4.14 -20.54 -16.79
CA CYS A 252 -4.22 -20.47 -15.33
C CYS A 252 -5.68 -20.23 -14.88
N PHE A 253 -6.37 -19.24 -15.47
CA PHE A 253 -7.75 -18.93 -15.10
C PHE A 253 -8.71 -20.07 -15.42
N VAL A 254 -8.65 -20.64 -16.63
CA VAL A 254 -9.51 -21.76 -17.04
C VAL A 254 -9.27 -22.97 -16.17
N GLN A 255 -8.01 -23.31 -15.87
CA GLN A 255 -7.68 -24.45 -15.03
C GLN A 255 -8.22 -24.30 -13.60
N ASN A 256 -8.06 -23.11 -13.00
CA ASN A 256 -8.46 -22.86 -11.62
C ASN A 256 -9.98 -22.69 -11.48
N SER A 257 -10.68 -22.09 -12.46
CA SER A 257 -12.14 -22.04 -12.46
C SER A 257 -12.80 -23.42 -12.56
N ALA A 258 -12.14 -24.38 -13.26
CA ALA A 258 -12.61 -25.74 -13.40
C ALA A 258 -12.17 -26.67 -12.24
N ASN A 259 -11.22 -26.26 -11.42
CA ASN A 259 -10.65 -27.08 -10.35
C ASN A 259 -11.63 -27.21 -9.17
N ARG A 260 -12.16 -28.43 -8.95
CA ARG A 260 -13.13 -28.71 -7.88
C ARG A 260 -12.53 -28.78 -6.48
N ASP A 261 -11.20 -28.82 -6.36
CA ASP A 261 -10.51 -28.82 -5.08
C ASP A 261 -10.44 -27.40 -4.47
N HIS A 262 -10.66 -26.35 -5.29
CA HIS A 262 -10.81 -24.99 -4.80
C HIS A 262 -12.22 -24.70 -4.31
N GLU A 263 -12.35 -23.81 -3.32
CA GLU A 263 -13.62 -23.25 -2.87
C GLU A 263 -14.36 -22.57 -4.03
N GLU A 264 -15.69 -22.59 -4.00
CA GLU A 264 -16.53 -22.04 -5.06
C GLU A 264 -16.21 -20.56 -5.33
N ASP A 265 -16.04 -19.76 -4.26
CA ASP A 265 -15.72 -18.34 -4.37
C ASP A 265 -14.40 -18.10 -5.11
N LEU A 266 -13.36 -18.90 -4.85
CA LEU A 266 -12.07 -18.81 -5.55
C LEU A 266 -12.18 -19.18 -7.03
N ARG A 267 -12.99 -20.18 -7.36
CA ARG A 267 -13.25 -20.57 -8.75
C ARG A 267 -13.99 -19.51 -9.53
N LEU A 268 -14.98 -18.86 -8.87
CA LEU A 268 -15.73 -17.76 -9.46
C LEU A 268 -14.87 -16.52 -9.73
N MET A 269 -13.88 -16.27 -8.88
CA MET A 269 -12.92 -15.16 -9.11
C MET A 269 -12.06 -15.38 -10.36
N CYS A 270 -11.90 -16.62 -10.84
CA CYS A 270 -11.13 -16.94 -12.05
C CYS A 270 -11.97 -16.97 -13.34
N LEU A 271 -13.26 -16.64 -13.27
CA LEU A 271 -14.15 -16.54 -14.44
C LEU A 271 -14.22 -15.13 -14.98
#